data_c0bfcaff80989c6b572616a0a6f9870d
#
_entry.id   c0bfcaff80989c6b572616a0a6f9870d
#
_cell.length_a   1.000
_cell.length_b   1.000
_cell.length_c   1.000
_cell.angle_alpha   90.00
_cell.angle_beta   90.00
_cell.angle_gamma   90.00
#
_symmetry.space_group_name_H-M   'P 1'
#
loop_
_entity.id
_entity.type
_entity.pdbx_description
1 polymer ?
#
loop_
_entity_poly.entity_id
_entity_poly.type
_entity_poly.pdbx_seq_one_letter_code
_entity_poly.pdbx_strand_id
1 'polypeptide(L)'
;MIKEKSIVKTVSVFRYDPTEGGEGRFDTFEVEVHDQYLTTILDVLIKIQKYNDPSLAFRYACRVSMCGSCGMVINGRERLACKTTVASLQGEEITIRPLNHFPVVKDLVVDMEPFFKRYEEAMPFFDPEQEREEPAVIQPSSKERQAIGRVATDCIACGCCVSSCTMMNYHQGYQGPAALNRAFTLLLDSRDGLYDSRIEHVLQSCYNCRTEFNCTEVCPKDISPTRAIKYIQRLAVKEPFRKRAAAQASEPVAEQQKSLAGAVRAKAPQDPSRRRFLKSVTYGLGAATTLFIGGVVVSAAVGPTLREEPRQWVRIDKMDDIAVGRVKTVNIAYTEHKGFYTNKNKEPLMVWRRPDELVVYSSECPHMGCRIHWDEEKQLFLCACHGGTFDLDGSVVAGPPPRPMYRYRFKVEDGYLFAEV
;
A
#
# COMPACT_ATOMS: atom_id res chain seq x y z
N MET A 1 -29.83 29.85 7.43
CA MET A 1 -29.66 28.61 8.22
C MET A 1 -30.32 27.49 7.43
N ILE A 2 -29.52 26.71 6.72
CA ILE A 2 -30.00 25.51 6.03
C ILE A 2 -30.25 24.49 7.15
N LYS A 3 -31.54 24.11 7.36
CA LYS A 3 -31.86 22.97 8.24
C LYS A 3 -31.24 21.72 7.57
N GLU A 4 -30.07 21.29 8.02
CA GLU A 4 -29.54 19.99 7.67
C GLU A 4 -30.53 18.93 8.13
N LYS A 5 -30.98 18.14 7.18
CA LYS A 5 -31.94 17.05 7.42
C LYS A 5 -31.18 15.95 8.13
N SER A 6 -31.43 15.76 9.43
CA SER A 6 -30.88 14.62 10.16
C SER A 6 -31.32 13.32 9.50
N ILE A 7 -30.43 12.36 9.45
CA ILE A 7 -30.71 11.00 8.97
C ILE A 7 -30.68 10.03 10.14
N VAL A 8 -31.55 9.05 10.14
CA VAL A 8 -31.50 7.95 11.12
C VAL A 8 -30.77 6.77 10.47
N LYS A 9 -29.78 6.22 11.17
CA LYS A 9 -29.05 5.02 10.77
C LYS A 9 -29.32 3.89 11.76
N THR A 10 -29.56 2.70 11.21
CA THR A 10 -29.65 1.46 11.99
C THR A 10 -28.24 0.94 12.22
N VAL A 11 -27.84 0.76 13.47
CA VAL A 11 -26.50 0.33 13.87
C VAL A 11 -26.56 -0.97 14.66
N SER A 12 -26.09 -2.05 14.08
CA SER A 12 -26.02 -3.38 14.70
C SER A 12 -24.63 -3.58 15.28
N VAL A 13 -24.53 -3.64 16.62
CA VAL A 13 -23.26 -3.75 17.35
C VAL A 13 -23.16 -5.13 17.99
N PHE A 14 -22.04 -5.79 17.80
CA PHE A 14 -21.74 -7.06 18.45
C PHE A 14 -21.58 -6.86 19.95
N ARG A 15 -22.24 -7.73 20.74
CA ARG A 15 -22.23 -7.74 22.20
C ARG A 15 -21.77 -9.09 22.71
N TYR A 16 -20.92 -9.05 23.69
CA TYR A 16 -20.44 -10.21 24.43
C TYR A 16 -19.99 -9.79 25.83
N ASP A 17 -20.50 -10.48 26.83
CA ASP A 17 -20.07 -10.32 28.21
C ASP A 17 -19.60 -11.68 28.76
N PRO A 18 -18.32 -11.83 29.15
CA PRO A 18 -17.80 -13.10 29.66
C PRO A 18 -18.43 -13.54 30.99
N THR A 19 -19.06 -12.62 31.74
CA THR A 19 -19.70 -12.94 33.02
C THR A 19 -21.10 -13.52 32.85
N GLU A 20 -21.77 -13.26 31.73
CA GLU A 20 -23.12 -13.76 31.45
C GLU A 20 -23.09 -15.20 30.87
N GLY A 21 -21.96 -15.64 30.35
CA GLY A 21 -21.75 -16.94 29.73
C GLY A 21 -22.67 -17.19 28.54
N GLY A 22 -22.20 -17.12 27.34
CA GLY A 22 -23.02 -17.33 26.15
C GLY A 22 -22.27 -17.03 24.86
N GLU A 23 -22.96 -17.25 23.76
CA GLU A 23 -22.50 -16.82 22.44
C GLU A 23 -22.74 -15.32 22.27
N GLY A 24 -21.86 -14.65 21.50
CA GLY A 24 -22.07 -13.24 21.19
C GLY A 24 -23.36 -12.99 20.39
N ARG A 25 -24.00 -11.88 20.62
CA ARG A 25 -25.22 -11.45 19.94
C ARG A 25 -25.03 -10.10 19.26
N PHE A 26 -26.01 -9.66 18.48
CA PHE A 26 -26.07 -8.30 17.96
C PHE A 26 -27.22 -7.54 18.61
N ASP A 27 -26.92 -6.37 19.14
CA ASP A 27 -27.92 -5.42 19.58
C ASP A 27 -28.02 -4.29 18.53
N THR A 28 -29.24 -3.88 18.22
CA THR A 28 -29.52 -2.90 17.17
C THR A 28 -30.00 -1.59 17.77
N PHE A 29 -29.41 -0.50 17.31
CA PHE A 29 -29.71 0.87 17.78
C PHE A 29 -30.07 1.77 16.60
N GLU A 30 -31.09 2.60 16.79
CA GLU A 30 -31.36 3.71 15.86
C GLU A 30 -30.61 4.96 16.33
N VAL A 31 -29.76 5.49 15.46
CA VAL A 31 -28.93 6.65 15.80
C VAL A 31 -29.19 7.79 14.83
N GLU A 32 -29.62 8.92 15.35
CA GLU A 32 -29.80 10.13 14.57
C GLU A 32 -28.42 10.77 14.29
N VAL A 33 -28.12 11.03 13.01
CA VAL A 33 -26.89 11.63 12.52
C VAL A 33 -27.24 12.96 11.85
N HIS A 34 -26.71 14.05 12.37
CA HIS A 34 -27.01 15.40 11.83
C HIS A 34 -26.14 15.70 10.60
N ASP A 35 -24.85 15.33 10.63
CA ASP A 35 -23.93 15.45 9.51
C ASP A 35 -23.18 14.14 9.28
N GLN A 36 -23.56 13.41 8.24
CA GLN A 36 -22.96 12.12 7.93
C GLN A 36 -21.50 12.22 7.41
N TYR A 37 -21.08 13.38 6.90
CA TYR A 37 -19.73 13.60 6.37
C TYR A 37 -18.73 13.90 7.49
N LEU A 38 -19.16 14.53 8.58
CA LEU A 38 -18.32 14.81 9.73
C LEU A 38 -18.44 13.76 10.84
N THR A 39 -19.63 13.13 10.99
CA THR A 39 -19.84 12.11 12.04
C THR A 39 -19.10 10.84 11.72
N THR A 40 -18.20 10.44 12.60
CA THR A 40 -17.45 9.19 12.51
C THR A 40 -18.20 8.04 13.18
N ILE A 41 -17.82 6.80 12.88
CA ILE A 41 -18.34 5.61 13.57
C ILE A 41 -17.98 5.63 15.06
N LEU A 42 -16.86 6.25 15.43
CA LEU A 42 -16.53 6.45 16.84
C LEU A 42 -17.53 7.37 17.54
N ASP A 43 -17.96 8.45 16.89
CA ASP A 43 -18.96 9.36 17.44
C ASP A 43 -20.31 8.65 17.60
N VAL A 44 -20.69 7.80 16.65
CA VAL A 44 -21.88 6.94 16.72
C VAL A 44 -21.80 6.01 17.94
N LEU A 45 -20.69 5.31 18.14
CA LEU A 45 -20.50 4.42 19.30
C LEU A 45 -20.53 5.18 20.62
N ILE A 46 -19.90 6.36 20.70
CA ILE A 46 -19.96 7.23 21.90
C ILE A 46 -21.40 7.67 22.15
N LYS A 47 -22.18 7.99 21.10
CA LYS A 47 -23.56 8.36 21.22
C LYS A 47 -24.41 7.20 21.75
N ILE A 48 -24.22 5.98 21.21
CA ILE A 48 -24.88 4.77 21.70
C ILE A 48 -24.56 4.55 23.19
N GLN A 49 -23.27 4.57 23.55
CA GLN A 49 -22.84 4.36 24.94
C GLN A 49 -23.44 5.40 25.88
N LYS A 50 -23.53 6.66 25.46
CA LYS A 50 -24.01 7.74 26.32
C LYS A 50 -25.53 7.77 26.49
N TYR A 51 -26.30 7.44 25.46
CA TYR A 51 -27.73 7.69 25.43
C TYR A 51 -28.60 6.42 25.35
N ASN A 52 -28.03 5.29 24.85
CA ASN A 52 -28.79 4.07 24.67
C ASN A 52 -28.30 2.95 25.63
N ASP A 53 -27.00 2.66 25.68
CA ASP A 53 -26.49 1.57 26.49
C ASP A 53 -25.09 1.87 27.07
N PRO A 54 -25.01 2.30 28.33
CA PRO A 54 -23.75 2.62 29.00
C PRO A 54 -22.82 1.42 29.19
N SER A 55 -23.32 0.18 29.06
CA SER A 55 -22.53 -1.05 29.24
C SER A 55 -21.65 -1.39 28.03
N LEU A 56 -21.89 -0.72 26.86
CA LEU A 56 -21.16 -0.98 25.63
C LEU A 56 -19.66 -0.69 25.80
N ALA A 57 -18.84 -1.72 25.57
CA ALA A 57 -17.40 -1.63 25.72
C ALA A 57 -16.66 -1.54 24.36
N PHE A 58 -15.85 -0.51 24.20
CA PHE A 58 -14.97 -0.32 23.05
C PHE A 58 -13.75 0.54 23.41
N ARG A 59 -12.70 0.47 22.60
CA ARG A 59 -11.45 1.21 22.85
C ARG A 59 -11.33 2.41 21.93
N TYR A 60 -10.88 3.52 22.45
CA TYR A 60 -10.42 4.68 21.69
C TYR A 60 -9.51 5.56 22.54
N ALA A 61 -8.68 6.39 21.88
CA ALA A 61 -7.84 7.36 22.57
C ALA A 61 -7.68 8.66 21.76
N CYS A 62 -6.88 8.65 20.68
CA CYS A 62 -6.46 9.87 19.98
C CYS A 62 -7.54 10.56 19.14
N ARG A 63 -8.56 9.84 18.67
CA ARG A 63 -9.63 10.28 17.77
C ARG A 63 -9.20 10.82 16.41
N VAL A 64 -7.90 10.76 16.09
CA VAL A 64 -7.28 11.34 14.88
C VAL A 64 -6.45 10.32 14.10
N SER A 65 -6.82 9.04 14.14
CA SER A 65 -6.18 7.97 13.35
C SER A 65 -4.70 7.75 13.62
N MET A 66 -4.21 8.05 14.85
CA MET A 66 -2.79 7.94 15.22
C MET A 66 -2.47 6.75 16.13
N CYS A 67 -3.37 6.39 17.06
CA CYS A 67 -3.06 5.39 18.09
C CYS A 67 -3.48 3.95 17.75
N GLY A 68 -4.35 3.72 16.76
CA GLY A 68 -4.83 2.40 16.37
C GLY A 68 -5.86 1.75 17.29
N SER A 69 -6.12 2.31 18.49
CA SER A 69 -6.96 1.67 19.53
C SER A 69 -8.40 1.38 19.11
N CYS A 70 -8.96 2.18 18.20
CA CYS A 70 -10.34 2.04 17.72
C CYS A 70 -10.48 1.16 16.46
N GLY A 71 -9.55 0.23 16.25
CA GLY A 71 -9.62 -0.77 15.18
C GLY A 71 -10.77 -1.74 15.42
N MET A 72 -11.64 -1.93 14.44
CA MET A 72 -12.77 -2.86 14.48
C MET A 72 -13.23 -3.21 13.07
N VAL A 73 -14.13 -4.19 12.95
CA VAL A 73 -14.74 -4.57 11.67
C VAL A 73 -16.04 -3.79 11.49
N ILE A 74 -16.10 -2.95 10.46
CA ILE A 74 -17.25 -2.10 10.13
C ILE A 74 -17.74 -2.50 8.74
N ASN A 75 -18.99 -2.94 8.63
CA ASN A 75 -19.59 -3.47 7.40
C ASN A 75 -18.67 -4.52 6.73
N GLY A 76 -18.20 -5.49 7.52
CA GLY A 76 -17.38 -6.60 7.04
C GLY A 76 -15.93 -6.24 6.66
N ARG A 77 -15.48 -5.01 6.92
CA ARG A 77 -14.11 -4.56 6.62
C ARG A 77 -13.45 -3.94 7.84
N GLU A 78 -12.20 -4.29 8.09
CA GLU A 78 -11.40 -3.70 9.17
C GLU A 78 -11.12 -2.23 8.90
N ARG A 79 -11.44 -1.38 9.89
CA ARG A 79 -11.28 0.06 9.81
C ARG A 79 -11.00 0.65 11.19
N LEU A 80 -10.51 1.90 11.22
CA LEU A 80 -10.48 2.70 12.45
C LEU A 80 -11.80 3.47 12.58
N ALA A 81 -12.53 3.28 13.66
CA ALA A 81 -13.80 3.94 13.90
C ALA A 81 -13.68 5.48 13.87
N CYS A 82 -12.56 6.03 14.34
CA CYS A 82 -12.33 7.49 14.33
C CYS A 82 -11.98 8.08 12.96
N LYS A 83 -11.67 7.24 11.96
CA LYS A 83 -11.36 7.66 10.57
C LYS A 83 -12.54 7.43 9.62
N THR A 84 -13.43 6.51 9.98
CA THR A 84 -14.55 6.08 9.12
C THR A 84 -15.75 6.96 9.36
N THR A 85 -16.13 7.78 8.38
CA THR A 85 -17.34 8.62 8.45
C THR A 85 -18.57 7.81 8.05
N VAL A 86 -19.75 8.18 8.56
CA VAL A 86 -21.01 7.55 8.20
C VAL A 86 -21.27 7.63 6.69
N ALA A 87 -20.95 8.75 6.06
CA ALA A 87 -21.08 8.96 4.62
C ALA A 87 -20.17 8.04 3.78
N SER A 88 -19.06 7.55 4.34
CA SER A 88 -18.14 6.62 3.63
C SER A 88 -18.67 5.19 3.56
N LEU A 89 -19.76 4.88 4.26
CA LEU A 89 -20.38 3.56 4.31
C LEU A 89 -21.62 3.53 3.40
N GLN A 90 -21.72 2.47 2.63
CA GLN A 90 -22.88 2.24 1.77
C GLN A 90 -23.99 1.56 2.58
N GLY A 91 -25.26 1.87 2.25
CA GLY A 91 -26.43 1.28 2.86
C GLY A 91 -26.97 2.07 4.05
N GLU A 92 -28.11 1.62 4.57
CA GLU A 92 -28.80 2.23 5.72
C GLU A 92 -28.40 1.58 7.04
N GLU A 93 -27.94 0.34 6.99
CA GLU A 93 -27.49 -0.43 8.14
C GLU A 93 -25.98 -0.41 8.28
N ILE A 94 -25.50 -0.24 9.51
CA ILE A 94 -24.09 -0.28 9.87
C ILE A 94 -23.87 -1.42 10.86
N THR A 95 -23.07 -2.42 10.46
CA THR A 95 -22.71 -3.54 11.31
C THR A 95 -21.31 -3.35 11.89
N ILE A 96 -21.16 -3.48 13.21
CA ILE A 96 -19.90 -3.29 13.92
C ILE A 96 -19.56 -4.54 14.73
N ARG A 97 -18.35 -5.07 14.53
CA ARG A 97 -17.83 -6.28 15.19
C ARG A 97 -16.41 -6.04 15.72
N PRO A 98 -15.97 -6.83 16.72
CA PRO A 98 -14.57 -6.82 17.14
C PRO A 98 -13.66 -7.31 16.00
N LEU A 99 -12.36 -7.03 16.10
CA LEU A 99 -11.35 -7.55 15.19
C LEU A 99 -11.35 -9.09 15.20
N ASN A 100 -11.24 -9.71 14.02
CA ASN A 100 -11.15 -11.16 13.89
C ASN A 100 -9.76 -11.66 14.32
N HIS A 101 -9.66 -12.94 14.67
CA HIS A 101 -8.41 -13.63 15.10
C HIS A 101 -7.84 -13.13 16.42
N PHE A 102 -8.62 -12.38 17.19
CA PHE A 102 -8.28 -11.95 18.53
C PHE A 102 -9.33 -12.48 19.52
N PRO A 103 -8.93 -12.93 20.73
CA PRO A 103 -9.90 -13.24 21.76
C PRO A 103 -10.72 -12.02 22.14
N VAL A 104 -12.04 -12.17 22.22
CA VAL A 104 -12.92 -11.09 22.64
C VAL A 104 -12.92 -11.01 24.17
N VAL A 105 -12.62 -9.83 24.70
CA VAL A 105 -12.66 -9.55 26.14
C VAL A 105 -14.07 -9.17 26.55
N LYS A 106 -14.64 -8.17 25.88
CA LYS A 106 -16.01 -7.70 26.04
C LYS A 106 -16.44 -6.88 24.83
N ASP A 107 -17.59 -7.17 24.27
CA ASP A 107 -18.19 -6.47 23.12
C ASP A 107 -17.19 -6.28 21.96
N LEU A 108 -16.73 -5.03 21.73
CA LEU A 108 -15.78 -4.68 20.69
C LEU A 108 -14.32 -4.66 21.18
N VAL A 109 -14.09 -4.97 22.44
CA VAL A 109 -12.75 -5.02 23.04
C VAL A 109 -12.15 -6.41 22.87
N VAL A 110 -10.98 -6.47 22.24
CA VAL A 110 -10.22 -7.71 22.03
C VAL A 110 -8.94 -7.73 22.84
N ASP A 111 -8.45 -8.94 23.14
CA ASP A 111 -7.13 -9.11 23.73
C ASP A 111 -6.05 -8.99 22.63
N MET A 112 -5.12 -8.05 22.84
CA MET A 112 -4.02 -7.77 21.92
C MET A 112 -2.73 -8.54 22.29
N GLU A 113 -2.69 -9.27 23.40
CA GLU A 113 -1.49 -10.01 23.85
C GLU A 113 -0.97 -11.00 22.79
N PRO A 114 -1.82 -11.82 22.14
CA PRO A 114 -1.37 -12.71 21.06
C PRO A 114 -0.76 -11.99 19.87
N PHE A 115 -1.21 -10.77 19.57
CA PHE A 115 -0.63 -9.93 18.53
C PHE A 115 0.78 -9.46 18.91
N PHE A 116 0.94 -8.92 20.13
CA PHE A 116 2.23 -8.40 20.58
C PHE A 116 3.25 -9.51 20.77
N LYS A 117 2.84 -10.70 21.23
CA LYS A 117 3.71 -11.87 21.31
C LYS A 117 4.29 -12.26 19.95
N ARG A 118 3.46 -12.37 18.91
CA ARG A 118 3.93 -12.62 17.54
C ARG A 118 4.78 -11.48 16.98
N TYR A 119 4.47 -10.25 17.39
CA TYR A 119 5.24 -9.08 17.02
C TYR A 119 6.64 -9.10 17.63
N GLU A 120 6.75 -9.53 18.89
CA GLU A 120 8.01 -9.70 19.62
C GLU A 120 8.87 -10.81 19.00
N GLU A 121 8.28 -11.92 18.59
CA GLU A 121 8.96 -13.02 17.89
C GLU A 121 9.67 -12.56 16.60
N ALA A 122 9.23 -11.50 15.98
CA ALA A 122 9.88 -10.91 14.82
C ALA A 122 11.04 -9.96 15.16
N MET A 123 11.45 -9.88 16.41
CA MET A 123 12.53 -9.02 16.91
C MET A 123 12.32 -7.55 16.50
N PRO A 124 11.30 -6.84 17.03
CA PRO A 124 10.85 -5.54 16.53
C PRO A 124 11.72 -4.36 16.94
N PHE A 125 12.73 -4.60 17.77
CA PHE A 125 13.66 -3.60 18.27
C PHE A 125 14.86 -3.41 17.33
N PHE A 126 15.41 -2.22 17.35
CA PHE A 126 16.64 -1.87 16.65
C PHE A 126 17.83 -2.12 17.58
N ASP A 127 18.86 -2.77 17.06
CA ASP A 127 20.13 -3.00 17.76
C ASP A 127 21.27 -2.47 16.88
N PRO A 128 21.96 -1.39 17.26
CA PRO A 128 22.98 -0.79 16.40
C PRO A 128 24.20 -1.70 16.26
N GLU A 129 24.71 -1.85 15.05
CA GLU A 129 25.94 -2.59 14.76
C GLU A 129 27.17 -1.93 15.41
N GLN A 130 27.13 -0.61 15.58
CA GLN A 130 28.20 0.18 16.19
C GLN A 130 27.68 0.93 17.40
N GLU A 131 28.49 1.05 18.43
CA GLU A 131 28.20 1.91 19.56
C GLU A 131 27.94 3.36 19.10
N ARG A 132 27.03 4.01 19.81
CA ARG A 132 26.55 5.33 19.44
C ARG A 132 27.66 6.38 19.59
N GLU A 133 28.18 6.85 18.45
CA GLU A 133 29.04 8.02 18.39
C GLU A 133 28.21 9.29 18.14
N GLU A 134 28.66 10.42 18.65
CA GLU A 134 28.07 11.70 18.27
C GLU A 134 28.91 12.35 17.15
N PRO A 135 28.28 12.86 16.10
CA PRO A 135 26.84 12.90 15.83
C PRO A 135 26.26 11.53 15.43
N ALA A 136 24.97 11.32 15.75
CA ALA A 136 24.29 10.08 15.46
C ALA A 136 24.42 9.70 13.98
N VAL A 137 24.72 8.43 13.71
CA VAL A 137 24.84 7.90 12.34
C VAL A 137 23.51 8.07 11.60
N ILE A 138 23.54 8.81 10.51
CA ILE A 138 22.39 9.01 9.62
C ILE A 138 22.38 7.91 8.58
N GLN A 139 21.21 7.42 8.21
CA GLN A 139 21.08 6.43 7.12
C GLN A 139 21.78 6.95 5.85
N PRO A 140 22.68 6.15 5.26
CA PRO A 140 23.57 6.64 4.20
C PRO A 140 22.86 6.91 2.89
N SER A 141 21.72 6.25 2.60
CA SER A 141 21.07 6.40 1.30
C SER A 141 19.63 6.93 1.40
N SER A 142 19.30 7.87 0.49
CA SER A 142 17.93 8.35 0.33
C SER A 142 16.95 7.26 -0.13
N LYS A 143 17.44 6.23 -0.83
CA LYS A 143 16.64 5.07 -1.26
C LYS A 143 16.26 4.19 -0.08
N GLU A 144 17.19 3.94 0.83
CA GLU A 144 16.91 3.20 2.07
C GLU A 144 15.91 3.96 2.95
N ARG A 145 16.12 5.25 3.19
CA ARG A 145 15.15 6.08 3.93
C ARG A 145 13.77 6.07 3.29
N GLN A 146 13.68 6.18 1.96
CA GLN A 146 12.40 6.13 1.27
C GLN A 146 11.74 4.77 1.36
N ALA A 147 12.51 3.68 1.27
CA ALA A 147 12.00 2.33 1.39
C ALA A 147 11.45 2.07 2.80
N ILE A 148 12.17 2.47 3.84
CA ILE A 148 11.77 2.30 5.24
C ILE A 148 10.61 3.25 5.59
N GLY A 149 10.75 4.56 5.32
CA GLY A 149 9.80 5.59 5.73
C GLY A 149 8.42 5.46 5.08
N ARG A 150 8.36 5.09 3.80
CA ARG A 150 7.08 4.98 3.08
C ARG A 150 6.32 3.68 3.31
N VAL A 151 7.01 2.63 3.73
CA VAL A 151 6.43 1.27 3.62
C VAL A 151 6.13 0.66 4.98
N ALA A 152 6.76 1.11 6.05
CA ALA A 152 6.71 0.31 7.25
C ALA A 152 6.79 1.05 8.59
N THR A 153 7.46 2.21 8.68
CA THR A 153 7.65 2.91 9.97
C THR A 153 6.38 3.58 10.49
N ASP A 154 5.41 3.88 9.62
CA ASP A 154 4.13 4.49 9.99
C ASP A 154 3.13 3.50 10.60
N CYS A 155 3.56 2.25 10.85
CA CYS A 155 2.72 1.24 11.46
C CYS A 155 2.34 1.63 12.90
N ILE A 156 1.03 1.70 13.17
CA ILE A 156 0.46 2.05 14.48
C ILE A 156 0.00 0.83 15.29
N ALA A 157 0.37 -0.39 14.88
CA ALA A 157 0.04 -1.64 15.53
C ALA A 157 -1.48 -1.83 15.81
N CYS A 158 -2.34 -1.34 14.93
CA CYS A 158 -3.81 -1.34 15.12
C CYS A 158 -4.47 -2.72 14.99
N GLY A 159 -3.77 -3.75 14.50
CA GLY A 159 -4.31 -5.10 14.34
C GLY A 159 -5.19 -5.34 13.10
N CYS A 160 -5.61 -4.31 12.37
CA CYS A 160 -6.50 -4.46 11.19
C CYS A 160 -5.96 -5.44 10.15
N CYS A 161 -4.66 -5.38 9.83
CA CYS A 161 -4.03 -6.27 8.86
C CYS A 161 -3.95 -7.73 9.32
N VAL A 162 -3.87 -7.96 10.62
CA VAL A 162 -3.92 -9.31 11.22
C VAL A 162 -5.34 -9.84 11.22
N SER A 163 -6.32 -9.00 11.58
CA SER A 163 -7.74 -9.33 11.54
C SER A 163 -8.23 -9.73 10.14
N SER A 164 -7.75 -9.05 9.11
CA SER A 164 -8.16 -9.32 7.71
C SER A 164 -7.43 -10.50 7.06
N CYS A 165 -6.39 -11.03 7.70
CA CYS A 165 -5.55 -12.06 7.11
C CYS A 165 -6.11 -13.46 7.33
N THR A 166 -6.60 -14.11 6.28
CA THR A 166 -7.16 -15.48 6.35
C THR A 166 -6.13 -16.49 6.85
N MET A 167 -4.83 -16.28 6.56
CA MET A 167 -3.76 -17.19 6.95
C MET A 167 -3.52 -17.28 8.47
N MET A 168 -4.00 -16.31 9.24
CA MET A 168 -3.92 -16.34 10.71
C MET A 168 -4.68 -17.52 11.34
N ASN A 169 -5.73 -18.01 10.65
CA ASN A 169 -6.50 -19.18 11.10
C ASN A 169 -5.82 -20.50 10.77
N TYR A 170 -5.04 -20.56 9.69
CA TYR A 170 -4.52 -21.84 9.18
C TYR A 170 -3.12 -22.18 9.68
N HIS A 171 -2.34 -21.19 10.12
CA HIS A 171 -0.96 -21.39 10.52
C HIS A 171 -0.65 -20.74 11.86
N GLN A 172 -0.60 -21.53 12.92
CA GLN A 172 -0.30 -21.06 14.29
C GLN A 172 1.10 -20.41 14.40
N GLY A 173 2.09 -20.90 13.64
CA GLY A 173 3.44 -20.32 13.58
C GLY A 173 3.57 -19.12 12.64
N TYR A 174 2.48 -18.61 12.07
CA TYR A 174 2.53 -17.42 11.23
C TYR A 174 2.55 -16.16 12.08
N GLN A 175 3.65 -15.43 12.04
CA GLN A 175 3.84 -14.20 12.81
C GLN A 175 2.87 -13.09 12.39
N GLY A 176 2.35 -13.16 11.16
CA GLY A 176 1.37 -12.23 10.65
C GLY A 176 1.95 -11.00 9.93
N PRO A 177 1.08 -10.24 9.24
CA PRO A 177 1.53 -9.19 8.36
C PRO A 177 2.17 -7.99 9.09
N ALA A 178 1.74 -7.66 10.30
CA ALA A 178 2.29 -6.54 11.08
C ALA A 178 3.72 -6.82 11.56
N ALA A 179 3.95 -8.01 12.14
CA ALA A 179 5.25 -8.44 12.61
C ALA A 179 6.28 -8.53 11.47
N LEU A 180 5.90 -9.17 10.35
CA LEU A 180 6.76 -9.26 9.17
C LEU A 180 7.01 -7.89 8.53
N ASN A 181 6.04 -6.98 8.55
CA ASN A 181 6.27 -5.60 8.09
C ASN A 181 7.29 -4.88 8.98
N ARG A 182 7.25 -5.07 10.29
CA ARG A 182 8.25 -4.49 11.20
C ARG A 182 9.64 -5.08 10.98
N ALA A 183 9.75 -6.41 10.88
CA ALA A 183 11.02 -7.07 10.55
C ALA A 183 11.61 -6.55 9.23
N PHE A 184 10.77 -6.35 8.21
CA PHE A 184 11.20 -5.78 6.94
C PHE A 184 11.87 -4.42 7.10
N THR A 185 11.35 -3.52 7.95
CA THR A 185 11.99 -2.20 8.16
C THR A 185 13.40 -2.30 8.67
N LEU A 186 13.62 -3.25 9.60
CA LEU A 186 14.92 -3.45 10.24
C LEU A 186 15.90 -4.21 9.34
N LEU A 187 15.41 -5.17 8.54
CA LEU A 187 16.22 -5.86 7.52
C LEU A 187 16.71 -4.93 6.41
N LEU A 188 16.06 -3.79 6.21
CA LEU A 188 16.49 -2.75 5.27
C LEU A 188 17.38 -1.68 5.90
N ASP A 189 17.47 -1.62 7.21
CA ASP A 189 18.30 -0.64 7.90
C ASP A 189 19.74 -1.18 8.00
N SER A 190 20.65 -0.57 7.24
CA SER A 190 22.07 -0.95 7.23
C SER A 190 22.80 -0.72 8.55
N ARG A 191 22.16 -0.06 9.51
CA ARG A 191 22.70 0.21 10.84
C ARG A 191 22.29 -0.85 11.88
N ASP A 192 21.35 -1.76 11.51
CA ASP A 192 20.87 -2.82 12.40
C ASP A 192 21.81 -4.02 12.38
N GLY A 193 22.45 -4.30 13.50
CA GLY A 193 23.41 -5.39 13.67
C GLY A 193 22.78 -6.80 13.76
N LEU A 194 21.46 -6.88 13.86
CA LEU A 194 20.75 -8.17 14.04
C LEU A 194 20.23 -8.77 12.72
N TYR A 195 20.77 -8.37 11.56
CA TYR A 195 20.29 -8.83 10.26
C TYR A 195 20.18 -10.37 10.17
N ASP A 196 21.24 -11.09 10.52
CA ASP A 196 21.30 -12.55 10.40
C ASP A 196 20.33 -13.27 11.34
N SER A 197 20.25 -12.85 12.59
CA SER A 197 19.30 -13.39 13.57
C SER A 197 17.87 -13.11 13.16
N ARG A 198 17.58 -11.88 12.73
CA ARG A 198 16.25 -11.45 12.33
C ARG A 198 15.76 -12.18 11.09
N ILE A 199 16.60 -12.33 10.06
CA ILE A 199 16.20 -13.04 8.85
C ILE A 199 15.86 -14.51 9.17
N GLU A 200 16.62 -15.19 10.03
CA GLU A 200 16.32 -16.56 10.44
C GLU A 200 14.97 -16.70 11.12
N HIS A 201 14.62 -15.77 12.00
CA HIS A 201 13.32 -15.79 12.71
C HIS A 201 12.12 -15.60 11.80
N VAL A 202 12.28 -14.85 10.70
CA VAL A 202 11.14 -14.53 9.81
C VAL A 202 11.07 -15.43 8.57
N LEU A 203 12.15 -16.16 8.23
CA LEU A 203 12.21 -16.98 7.02
C LEU A 203 11.11 -18.04 6.94
N GLN A 204 10.89 -18.78 8.01
CA GLN A 204 9.87 -19.83 8.03
C GLN A 204 8.47 -19.25 7.98
N SER A 205 8.25 -18.15 8.67
CA SER A 205 6.96 -17.50 8.78
C SER A 205 6.54 -16.81 7.47
N CYS A 206 7.46 -16.17 6.74
CA CYS A 206 7.10 -15.37 5.57
C CYS A 206 6.47 -16.18 4.43
N TYR A 207 6.76 -17.49 4.31
CA TYR A 207 6.18 -18.36 3.28
C TYR A 207 4.73 -18.76 3.53
N ASN A 208 4.21 -18.54 4.74
CA ASN A 208 2.79 -18.74 5.04
C ASN A 208 1.89 -17.70 4.39
N CYS A 209 2.44 -16.58 3.93
CA CYS A 209 1.68 -15.56 3.21
C CYS A 209 1.28 -16.04 1.80
N ARG A 210 -0.03 -16.04 1.51
CA ARG A 210 -0.61 -16.42 0.19
C ARG A 210 -0.83 -15.23 -0.75
N THR A 211 -0.48 -14.03 -0.33
CA THR A 211 -0.53 -12.83 -1.19
C THR A 211 -1.96 -12.41 -1.58
N GLU A 212 -2.89 -12.50 -0.64
CA GLU A 212 -4.30 -12.13 -0.83
C GLU A 212 -4.54 -10.61 -0.81
N PHE A 213 -3.56 -9.82 -0.42
CA PHE A 213 -3.59 -8.36 -0.33
C PHE A 213 -4.52 -7.77 0.74
N ASN A 214 -5.36 -8.54 1.40
CA ASN A 214 -6.30 -8.04 2.41
C ASN A 214 -5.63 -7.11 3.43
N CYS A 215 -4.45 -7.50 3.94
CA CYS A 215 -3.69 -6.70 4.90
C CYS A 215 -3.22 -5.34 4.34
N THR A 216 -3.03 -5.21 3.03
CA THR A 216 -2.68 -3.96 2.36
C THR A 216 -3.92 -3.08 2.19
N GLU A 217 -5.05 -3.67 1.81
CA GLU A 217 -6.29 -2.95 1.53
C GLU A 217 -6.93 -2.34 2.78
N VAL A 218 -6.79 -3.01 3.93
CA VAL A 218 -7.39 -2.55 5.20
C VAL A 218 -6.46 -1.64 6.01
N CYS A 219 -5.24 -1.40 5.55
CA CYS A 219 -4.29 -0.61 6.32
C CYS A 219 -4.70 0.86 6.39
N PRO A 220 -5.00 1.42 7.59
CA PRO A 220 -5.44 2.80 7.72
C PRO A 220 -4.31 3.82 7.49
N LYS A 221 -3.07 3.35 7.36
CA LYS A 221 -1.86 4.14 7.10
C LYS A 221 -1.31 3.93 5.69
N ASP A 222 -2.06 3.23 4.83
CA ASP A 222 -1.70 2.95 3.43
C ASP A 222 -0.35 2.22 3.28
N ILE A 223 0.05 1.47 4.32
CA ILE A 223 1.22 0.59 4.29
C ILE A 223 0.85 -0.66 3.49
N SER A 224 1.84 -1.23 2.79
CA SER A 224 1.67 -2.52 2.10
C SER A 224 2.44 -3.65 2.79
N PRO A 225 1.86 -4.33 3.80
CA PRO A 225 2.52 -5.48 4.42
C PRO A 225 2.79 -6.60 3.42
N THR A 226 1.94 -6.77 2.43
CA THR A 226 2.15 -7.74 1.35
C THR A 226 3.47 -7.50 0.61
N ARG A 227 3.78 -6.23 0.29
CA ARG A 227 5.06 -5.86 -0.35
C ARG A 227 6.25 -6.18 0.56
N ALA A 228 6.14 -5.87 1.85
CA ALA A 228 7.17 -6.16 2.84
C ALA A 228 7.45 -7.67 2.93
N ILE A 229 6.41 -8.50 3.03
CA ILE A 229 6.52 -9.95 3.08
C ILE A 229 7.14 -10.51 1.78
N LYS A 230 6.71 -10.02 0.62
CA LYS A 230 7.30 -10.42 -0.67
C LYS A 230 8.78 -10.08 -0.77
N TYR A 231 9.20 -8.97 -0.18
CA TYR A 231 10.62 -8.63 -0.12
C TYR A 231 11.39 -9.63 0.76
N ILE A 232 10.86 -9.97 1.96
CA ILE A 232 11.45 -10.98 2.83
C ILE A 232 11.55 -12.34 2.12
N GLN A 233 10.51 -12.76 1.41
CA GLN A 233 10.54 -14.01 0.62
C GLN A 233 11.66 -14.01 -0.44
N ARG A 234 11.93 -12.86 -1.07
CA ARG A 234 13.04 -12.72 -2.04
C ARG A 234 14.41 -12.75 -1.35
N LEU A 235 14.53 -12.14 -0.17
CA LEU A 235 15.74 -12.27 0.64
C LEU A 235 15.98 -13.72 1.05
N ALA A 236 14.95 -14.42 1.48
CA ALA A 236 14.99 -15.83 1.85
C ALA A 236 15.61 -16.73 0.76
N VAL A 237 15.26 -16.49 -0.49
CA VAL A 237 15.85 -17.23 -1.64
C VAL A 237 17.32 -16.90 -1.82
N LYS A 238 17.76 -15.69 -1.50
CA LYS A 238 19.16 -15.24 -1.69
C LYS A 238 20.07 -15.65 -0.53
N GLU A 239 19.53 -15.85 0.65
CA GLU A 239 20.26 -16.07 1.88
C GLU A 239 21.21 -17.30 1.85
N PRO A 240 20.82 -18.47 1.33
CA PRO A 240 21.73 -19.61 1.20
C PRO A 240 22.95 -19.30 0.32
N PHE A 241 22.79 -18.48 -0.71
CA PHE A 241 23.87 -18.06 -1.59
C PHE A 241 24.81 -17.06 -0.91
N ARG A 242 24.26 -16.13 -0.10
CA ARG A 242 25.04 -15.18 0.69
C ARG A 242 25.91 -15.90 1.72
N LYS A 243 25.34 -16.81 2.51
CA LYS A 243 26.08 -17.60 3.50
C LYS A 243 27.17 -18.45 2.85
N ARG A 244 26.90 -19.05 1.68
CA ARG A 244 27.88 -19.83 0.93
C ARG A 244 29.02 -18.97 0.39
N ALA A 245 28.74 -17.79 -0.13
CA ALA A 245 29.76 -16.85 -0.60
C ALA A 245 30.64 -16.34 0.55
N ALA A 246 30.04 -16.04 1.70
CA ALA A 246 30.78 -15.62 2.89
C ALA A 246 31.68 -16.74 3.44
N ALA A 247 31.18 -17.97 3.50
CA ALA A 247 31.99 -19.15 3.90
C ALA A 247 33.18 -19.38 2.96
N GLN A 248 32.97 -19.23 1.65
CA GLN A 248 34.06 -19.34 0.67
C GLN A 248 35.12 -18.22 0.78
N ALA A 249 34.66 -17.00 1.14
CA ALA A 249 35.57 -15.86 1.33
C ALA A 249 36.39 -15.97 2.63
N SER A 250 35.92 -16.73 3.63
CA SER A 250 36.59 -16.93 4.91
C SER A 250 37.56 -18.12 4.90
N GLU A 251 37.57 -18.97 3.84
CA GLU A 251 38.53 -20.06 3.71
C GLU A 251 39.91 -19.49 3.38
N PRO A 252 40.98 -19.94 4.05
CA PRO A 252 42.34 -19.52 3.72
C PRO A 252 42.68 -19.88 2.29
N VAL A 253 43.31 -18.95 1.56
CA VAL A 253 43.69 -19.11 0.15
C VAL A 253 44.44 -20.41 -0.15
N ALA A 254 45.22 -20.93 0.84
CA ALA A 254 45.94 -22.19 0.74
C ALA A 254 45.04 -23.45 0.64
N GLU A 255 43.84 -23.41 1.22
CA GLU A 255 42.87 -24.51 1.17
C GLU A 255 42.06 -24.51 -0.13
N GLN A 256 41.72 -23.31 -0.63
CA GLN A 256 41.11 -23.16 -1.96
C GLN A 256 42.00 -23.69 -3.09
N GLN A 257 43.31 -23.47 -3.02
CA GLN A 257 44.25 -24.03 -4.01
C GLN A 257 44.36 -25.55 -3.94
N LYS A 258 44.27 -26.16 -2.75
CA LYS A 258 44.24 -27.63 -2.58
C LYS A 258 42.96 -28.27 -3.12
N SER A 259 41.80 -27.62 -2.90
CA SER A 259 40.53 -28.14 -3.42
C SER A 259 40.42 -28.06 -4.93
N LEU A 260 40.94 -27.00 -5.54
CA LEU A 260 41.05 -26.85 -7.00
C LEU A 260 42.05 -27.85 -7.60
N ALA A 261 43.17 -28.09 -6.95
CA ALA A 261 44.16 -29.08 -7.39
C ALA A 261 43.64 -30.54 -7.26
N GLY A 262 42.79 -30.83 -6.26
CA GLY A 262 42.11 -32.12 -6.11
C GLY A 262 41.03 -32.35 -7.18
N ALA A 263 40.27 -31.32 -7.54
CA ALA A 263 39.25 -31.41 -8.58
C ALA A 263 39.81 -31.59 -9.99
N VAL A 264 41.01 -31.05 -10.25
CA VAL A 264 41.70 -31.20 -11.55
C VAL A 264 42.30 -32.64 -11.76
N ARG A 265 42.46 -33.43 -10.69
CA ARG A 265 42.96 -34.82 -10.77
C ARG A 265 41.89 -35.89 -10.97
N ALA A 266 40.61 -35.54 -11.11
CA ALA A 266 39.59 -36.48 -11.55
C ALA A 266 39.95 -36.93 -13.00
N LYS A 267 40.23 -38.25 -13.18
CA LYS A 267 40.60 -38.87 -14.45
C LYS A 267 39.70 -38.35 -15.58
N ALA A 268 40.32 -37.70 -16.57
CA ALA A 268 39.59 -37.29 -17.79
C ALA A 268 38.99 -38.54 -18.47
N PRO A 269 37.74 -38.42 -18.98
CA PRO A 269 37.15 -39.53 -19.74
C PRO A 269 38.03 -39.96 -20.91
N GLN A 270 38.28 -41.26 -21.04
CA GLN A 270 39.21 -41.83 -22.00
C GLN A 270 38.75 -41.78 -23.48
N ASP A 271 37.53 -41.25 -23.73
CA ASP A 271 36.97 -41.12 -25.08
C ASP A 271 36.84 -39.67 -25.52
N PRO A 272 37.77 -39.17 -26.38
CA PRO A 272 37.75 -37.80 -26.87
C PRO A 272 36.54 -37.48 -27.76
N SER A 273 35.91 -38.47 -28.39
CA SER A 273 34.74 -38.28 -29.26
C SER A 273 33.47 -38.01 -28.45
N ARG A 274 33.27 -38.77 -27.37
CA ARG A 274 32.17 -38.59 -26.42
C ARG A 274 32.25 -37.24 -25.69
N ARG A 275 33.46 -36.83 -25.32
CA ARG A 275 33.67 -35.52 -24.66
C ARG A 275 33.38 -34.35 -25.61
N ARG A 276 33.74 -34.48 -26.88
CA ARG A 276 33.48 -33.46 -27.91
C ARG A 276 31.98 -33.37 -28.21
N PHE A 277 31.29 -34.52 -28.32
CA PHE A 277 29.86 -34.60 -28.50
C PHE A 277 29.11 -33.96 -27.33
N LEU A 278 29.42 -34.34 -26.09
CA LEU A 278 28.77 -33.79 -24.90
C LEU A 278 28.98 -32.26 -24.78
N LYS A 279 30.21 -31.78 -25.07
CA LYS A 279 30.45 -30.32 -25.11
C LYS A 279 29.62 -29.63 -26.17
N SER A 280 29.55 -30.18 -27.39
CA SER A 280 28.75 -29.57 -28.46
C SER A 280 27.26 -29.54 -28.13
N VAL A 281 26.72 -30.62 -27.53
CA VAL A 281 25.33 -30.66 -27.08
C VAL A 281 25.06 -29.65 -25.95
N THR A 282 25.96 -29.58 -24.96
CA THR A 282 25.83 -28.64 -23.84
C THR A 282 25.89 -27.18 -24.30
N TYR A 283 26.86 -26.86 -25.18
CA TYR A 283 26.96 -25.51 -25.73
C TYR A 283 25.77 -25.17 -26.67
N GLY A 284 25.33 -26.13 -27.47
CA GLY A 284 24.15 -25.95 -28.34
C GLY A 284 22.85 -25.71 -27.56
N LEU A 285 22.58 -26.53 -26.54
CA LEU A 285 21.45 -26.36 -25.65
C LEU A 285 21.56 -25.06 -24.85
N GLY A 286 22.75 -24.75 -24.31
CA GLY A 286 22.99 -23.51 -23.59
C GLY A 286 22.76 -22.27 -24.46
N ALA A 287 23.27 -22.27 -25.69
CA ALA A 287 23.07 -21.18 -26.64
C ALA A 287 21.56 -21.02 -27.01
N ALA A 288 20.89 -22.14 -27.32
CA ALA A 288 19.46 -22.12 -27.63
C ALA A 288 18.62 -21.59 -26.48
N THR A 289 18.89 -22.03 -25.23
CA THR A 289 18.21 -21.55 -24.03
C THR A 289 18.49 -20.07 -23.78
N THR A 290 19.72 -19.61 -23.96
CA THR A 290 20.07 -18.20 -23.78
C THR A 290 19.42 -17.32 -24.83
N LEU A 291 19.35 -17.74 -26.09
CA LEU A 291 18.66 -17.02 -27.16
C LEU A 291 17.16 -16.95 -26.91
N PHE A 292 16.54 -18.06 -26.48
CA PHE A 292 15.11 -18.08 -26.18
C PHE A 292 14.77 -17.19 -25.00
N ILE A 293 15.46 -17.36 -23.85
CA ILE A 293 15.23 -16.54 -22.65
C ILE A 293 15.60 -15.08 -22.93
N GLY A 294 16.72 -14.83 -23.60
CA GLY A 294 17.14 -13.49 -23.99
C GLY A 294 16.13 -12.80 -24.90
N GLY A 295 15.60 -13.51 -25.89
CA GLY A 295 14.55 -13.02 -26.77
C GLY A 295 13.26 -12.64 -26.02
N VAL A 296 12.83 -13.49 -25.08
CA VAL A 296 11.65 -13.21 -24.23
C VAL A 296 11.91 -12.00 -23.32
N VAL A 297 13.07 -11.92 -22.68
CA VAL A 297 13.43 -10.79 -21.81
C VAL A 297 13.53 -9.49 -22.58
N VAL A 298 14.17 -9.50 -23.74
CA VAL A 298 14.28 -8.31 -24.60
C VAL A 298 12.89 -7.90 -25.12
N SER A 299 12.07 -8.85 -25.57
CA SER A 299 10.72 -8.57 -26.01
C SER A 299 9.84 -7.99 -24.89
N ALA A 300 9.97 -8.51 -23.66
CA ALA A 300 9.24 -7.99 -22.51
C ALA A 300 9.73 -6.62 -22.02
N ALA A 301 11.02 -6.33 -22.18
CA ALA A 301 11.63 -5.07 -21.79
C ALA A 301 11.42 -3.96 -22.81
N VAL A 302 11.49 -4.28 -24.10
CA VAL A 302 11.43 -3.30 -25.20
C VAL A 302 10.02 -3.22 -25.82
N GLY A 303 9.25 -4.31 -25.75
CA GLY A 303 7.88 -4.36 -26.31
C GLY A 303 6.95 -3.24 -25.84
N PRO A 304 6.91 -2.91 -24.53
CA PRO A 304 6.09 -1.81 -24.05
C PRO A 304 6.52 -0.42 -24.56
N THR A 305 7.83 -0.24 -24.79
CA THR A 305 8.36 1.05 -25.27
C THR A 305 8.18 1.29 -26.78
N LEU A 306 7.97 0.21 -27.52
CA LEU A 306 7.72 0.27 -28.98
C LEU A 306 6.23 0.30 -29.35
N ARG A 307 5.33 0.05 -28.39
CA ARG A 307 3.90 0.20 -28.59
C ARG A 307 3.50 1.62 -28.20
N GLU A 308 3.32 2.47 -29.18
CA GLU A 308 2.57 3.71 -28.98
C GLU A 308 1.14 3.31 -28.64
N GLU A 309 0.70 3.62 -27.40
CA GLU A 309 -0.72 3.45 -27.06
C GLU A 309 -1.55 4.39 -27.91
N PRO A 310 -2.62 3.89 -28.57
CA PRO A 310 -3.48 4.75 -29.35
C PRO A 310 -4.14 5.74 -28.40
N ARG A 311 -3.76 7.01 -28.50
CA ARG A 311 -4.41 8.09 -27.78
C ARG A 311 -5.84 8.19 -28.26
N GLN A 312 -6.78 8.38 -27.32
CA GLN A 312 -8.18 8.44 -27.65
C GLN A 312 -8.75 9.83 -27.35
N TRP A 313 -9.64 10.28 -28.25
CA TRP A 313 -10.38 11.51 -28.04
C TRP A 313 -11.61 11.25 -27.18
N VAL A 314 -11.64 11.82 -25.99
CA VAL A 314 -12.75 11.67 -25.04
C VAL A 314 -13.52 12.96 -24.97
N ARG A 315 -14.85 12.88 -25.13
CA ARG A 315 -15.74 14.02 -25.03
C ARG A 315 -15.78 14.53 -23.58
N ILE A 316 -15.53 15.81 -23.38
CA ILE A 316 -15.56 16.49 -22.09
C ILE A 316 -16.95 17.06 -21.83
N ASP A 317 -17.35 18.09 -22.64
CA ASP A 317 -18.61 18.83 -22.42
C ASP A 317 -19.02 19.59 -23.69
N LYS A 318 -20.23 20.21 -23.65
CA LYS A 318 -20.65 21.17 -24.67
C LYS A 318 -19.94 22.51 -24.47
N MET A 319 -19.54 23.14 -25.55
CA MET A 319 -18.89 24.45 -25.47
C MET A 319 -19.79 25.53 -24.87
N ASP A 320 -21.11 25.43 -25.05
CA ASP A 320 -22.08 26.39 -24.51
C ASP A 320 -22.23 26.29 -23.01
N ASP A 321 -21.93 25.10 -22.41
CA ASP A 321 -21.99 24.86 -21.00
C ASP A 321 -20.71 25.28 -20.25
N ILE A 322 -19.70 25.77 -20.98
CA ILE A 322 -18.42 26.25 -20.44
C ILE A 322 -18.39 27.79 -20.55
N ALA A 323 -18.65 28.45 -19.40
CA ALA A 323 -18.67 29.90 -19.33
C ALA A 323 -17.28 30.52 -19.58
N VAL A 324 -17.25 31.64 -20.35
CA VAL A 324 -16.02 32.41 -20.56
C VAL A 324 -15.59 33.07 -19.25
N GLY A 325 -14.30 33.03 -18.93
CA GLY A 325 -13.71 33.63 -17.75
C GLY A 325 -13.84 32.76 -16.46
N ARG A 326 -14.33 31.52 -16.58
CA ARG A 326 -14.45 30.61 -15.45
C ARG A 326 -13.73 29.31 -15.68
N VAL A 327 -13.25 28.70 -14.59
CA VAL A 327 -12.71 27.34 -14.56
C VAL A 327 -13.85 26.37 -14.24
N LYS A 328 -14.06 25.38 -15.10
CA LYS A 328 -15.04 24.31 -14.91
C LYS A 328 -14.34 22.97 -14.70
N THR A 329 -14.66 22.27 -13.61
CA THR A 329 -14.19 20.89 -13.41
C THR A 329 -15.19 19.92 -14.02
N VAL A 330 -14.73 19.04 -14.91
CA VAL A 330 -15.56 18.05 -15.60
C VAL A 330 -14.97 16.66 -15.39
N ASN A 331 -15.80 15.71 -14.99
CA ASN A 331 -15.38 14.31 -14.83
C ASN A 331 -15.53 13.58 -16.17
N ILE A 332 -14.43 13.08 -16.68
CA ILE A 332 -14.44 12.22 -17.87
C ILE A 332 -14.31 10.74 -17.45
N ALA A 333 -14.87 9.86 -18.28
CA ALA A 333 -14.69 8.41 -18.13
C ALA A 333 -14.21 7.85 -19.46
N TYR A 334 -13.11 7.12 -19.42
CA TYR A 334 -12.55 6.46 -20.59
C TYR A 334 -12.04 5.07 -20.28
N THR A 335 -11.87 4.26 -21.31
CA THR A 335 -11.43 2.89 -21.19
C THR A 335 -10.02 2.78 -21.74
N GLU A 336 -9.09 2.40 -20.89
CA GLU A 336 -7.69 2.17 -21.24
C GLU A 336 -7.44 0.67 -21.43
N HIS A 337 -6.83 0.30 -22.54
CA HIS A 337 -6.47 -1.07 -22.85
C HIS A 337 -4.95 -1.25 -22.69
N LYS A 338 -4.49 -1.77 -21.57
CA LYS A 338 -3.07 -2.12 -21.33
C LYS A 338 -2.84 -3.62 -21.49
N GLY A 339 -2.45 -4.03 -22.70
CA GLY A 339 -2.20 -5.44 -23.01
C GLY A 339 -3.42 -6.32 -22.79
N PHE A 340 -3.43 -7.13 -21.72
CA PHE A 340 -4.55 -8.01 -21.37
C PHE A 340 -5.56 -7.36 -20.40
N TYR A 341 -5.32 -6.15 -19.94
CA TYR A 341 -6.18 -5.46 -18.98
C TYR A 341 -6.98 -4.36 -19.67
N THR A 342 -8.26 -4.32 -19.33
CA THR A 342 -9.15 -3.22 -19.70
C THR A 342 -9.51 -2.49 -18.42
N ASN A 343 -9.05 -1.26 -18.27
CA ASN A 343 -9.32 -0.44 -17.11
C ASN A 343 -10.29 0.70 -17.47
N LYS A 344 -11.31 0.89 -16.64
CA LYS A 344 -12.22 2.04 -16.77
C LYS A 344 -11.72 3.14 -15.83
N ASN A 345 -11.12 4.14 -16.41
CA ASN A 345 -10.61 5.29 -15.69
C ASN A 345 -11.68 6.39 -15.60
N LYS A 346 -11.72 7.05 -14.44
CA LYS A 346 -12.49 8.28 -14.24
C LYS A 346 -11.54 9.35 -13.76
N GLU A 347 -11.46 10.43 -14.49
CA GLU A 347 -10.55 11.52 -14.18
C GLU A 347 -11.28 12.86 -14.26
N PRO A 348 -11.14 13.74 -13.25
CA PRO A 348 -11.58 15.11 -13.37
C PRO A 348 -10.56 15.92 -14.16
N LEU A 349 -11.04 16.65 -15.15
CA LEU A 349 -10.28 17.64 -15.89
C LEU A 349 -10.76 19.05 -15.52
N MET A 350 -9.87 20.02 -15.57
CA MET A 350 -10.21 21.41 -15.33
C MET A 350 -10.09 22.18 -16.65
N VAL A 351 -11.22 22.69 -17.08
CA VAL A 351 -11.33 23.46 -18.33
C VAL A 351 -11.41 24.93 -17.98
N TRP A 352 -10.48 25.72 -18.51
CA TRP A 352 -10.52 27.16 -18.41
C TRP A 352 -10.72 27.80 -19.79
N ARG A 353 -11.84 28.48 -19.92
CA ARG A 353 -12.19 29.22 -21.17
C ARG A 353 -11.89 30.70 -21.01
N ARG A 354 -10.82 31.14 -21.64
CA ARG A 354 -10.50 32.57 -21.82
C ARG A 354 -11.31 33.16 -22.98
N PRO A 355 -11.37 34.49 -23.13
CA PRO A 355 -11.97 35.10 -24.33
C PRO A 355 -11.33 34.64 -25.64
N ASP A 356 -9.99 34.47 -25.63
CA ASP A 356 -9.19 34.18 -26.81
C ASP A 356 -8.58 32.78 -26.85
N GLU A 357 -8.64 32.03 -25.73
CA GLU A 357 -7.97 30.75 -25.59
C GLU A 357 -8.78 29.79 -24.73
N LEU A 358 -8.68 28.50 -25.00
CA LEU A 358 -9.19 27.42 -24.16
C LEU A 358 -8.03 26.57 -23.71
N VAL A 359 -8.03 26.17 -22.41
CA VAL A 359 -7.01 25.29 -21.86
C VAL A 359 -7.68 24.18 -21.06
N VAL A 360 -7.18 22.96 -21.24
CA VAL A 360 -7.63 21.77 -20.51
C VAL A 360 -6.50 21.24 -19.66
N TYR A 361 -6.65 21.33 -18.34
CA TYR A 361 -5.66 20.87 -17.36
C TYR A 361 -6.03 19.52 -16.76
N SER A 362 -5.01 18.72 -16.49
CA SER A 362 -5.14 17.60 -15.55
C SER A 362 -5.37 18.13 -14.14
N SER A 363 -6.24 17.47 -13.40
CA SER A 363 -6.38 17.74 -11.96
C SER A 363 -5.35 17.00 -11.11
N GLU A 364 -4.38 16.33 -11.73
CA GLU A 364 -3.34 15.59 -11.03
C GLU A 364 -2.11 16.47 -10.78
N CYS A 365 -1.71 16.55 -9.50
CA CYS A 365 -0.57 17.36 -9.10
C CYS A 365 0.75 16.72 -9.53
N PRO A 366 1.61 17.45 -10.28
CA PRO A 366 2.88 16.90 -10.77
C PRO A 366 3.90 16.58 -9.69
N HIS A 367 3.62 16.88 -8.43
CA HIS A 367 4.46 16.48 -7.30
C HIS A 367 4.29 14.99 -6.97
N MET A 368 3.09 14.56 -6.63
CA MET A 368 2.80 13.18 -6.18
C MET A 368 1.41 12.67 -6.57
N GLY A 369 0.79 13.22 -7.59
CA GLY A 369 -0.49 12.73 -8.09
C GLY A 369 -1.71 13.06 -7.23
N CYS A 370 -1.59 13.97 -6.26
CA CYS A 370 -2.75 14.42 -5.49
C CYS A 370 -3.71 15.25 -6.35
N ARG A 371 -4.98 15.30 -5.97
CA ARG A 371 -5.96 16.11 -6.69
C ARG A 371 -5.77 17.59 -6.44
N ILE A 372 -5.76 18.35 -7.52
CA ILE A 372 -5.78 19.81 -7.54
C ILE A 372 -7.25 20.27 -7.62
N HIS A 373 -7.59 21.32 -6.93
CA HIS A 373 -8.89 21.97 -7.02
C HIS A 373 -8.72 23.45 -7.35
N TRP A 374 -9.75 24.05 -7.95
CA TRP A 374 -9.81 25.46 -8.25
C TRP A 374 -10.39 26.23 -7.07
N ASP A 375 -9.72 27.28 -6.64
CA ASP A 375 -10.17 28.23 -5.64
C ASP A 375 -10.59 29.53 -6.31
N GLU A 376 -11.90 29.79 -6.37
CA GLU A 376 -12.48 30.95 -7.09
C GLU A 376 -12.17 32.28 -6.38
N GLU A 377 -12.00 32.28 -5.05
CA GLU A 377 -11.68 33.49 -4.31
C GLU A 377 -10.22 33.93 -4.53
N LYS A 378 -9.30 32.98 -4.56
CA LYS A 378 -7.89 33.22 -4.71
C LYS A 378 -7.44 33.30 -6.19
N GLN A 379 -8.29 32.85 -7.11
CA GLN A 379 -7.97 32.69 -8.53
C GLN A 379 -6.71 31.83 -8.75
N LEU A 380 -6.60 30.72 -8.01
CA LEU A 380 -5.47 29.79 -8.00
C LEU A 380 -5.92 28.35 -8.02
N PHE A 381 -5.12 27.47 -8.60
CA PHE A 381 -5.26 26.04 -8.45
C PHE A 381 -4.46 25.58 -7.24
N LEU A 382 -5.09 24.83 -6.32
CA LEU A 382 -4.54 24.44 -5.06
C LEU A 382 -4.47 22.91 -4.92
N CYS A 383 -3.33 22.41 -4.46
CA CYS A 383 -3.14 21.03 -4.06
C CYS A 383 -3.04 20.94 -2.53
N ALA A 384 -4.04 20.35 -1.89
CA ALA A 384 -4.15 20.30 -0.42
C ALA A 384 -3.09 19.39 0.25
N CYS A 385 -2.44 18.48 -0.50
CA CYS A 385 -1.52 17.51 0.10
C CYS A 385 -0.24 18.14 0.66
N HIS A 386 0.38 19.05 -0.10
CA HIS A 386 1.67 19.66 0.28
C HIS A 386 1.73 21.15 -0.06
N GLY A 387 0.58 21.80 -0.21
CA GLY A 387 0.51 23.24 -0.47
C GLY A 387 0.97 23.67 -1.88
N GLY A 388 0.96 22.75 -2.86
CA GLY A 388 1.24 23.11 -4.25
C GLY A 388 0.21 24.10 -4.77
N THR A 389 0.67 25.21 -5.30
CA THR A 389 -0.18 26.32 -5.80
C THR A 389 0.22 26.66 -7.20
N PHE A 390 -0.79 26.84 -8.09
CA PHE A 390 -0.57 27.16 -9.49
C PHE A 390 -1.46 28.32 -9.91
N ASP A 391 -0.97 29.14 -10.81
CA ASP A 391 -1.72 30.23 -11.41
C ASP A 391 -2.68 29.74 -12.51
N LEU A 392 -3.40 30.67 -13.11
CA LEU A 392 -4.32 30.38 -14.21
C LEU A 392 -3.64 29.82 -15.47
N ASP A 393 -2.33 30.05 -15.63
CA ASP A 393 -1.52 29.44 -16.68
C ASP A 393 -1.00 28.06 -16.32
N GLY A 394 -1.38 27.54 -15.14
CA GLY A 394 -0.92 26.26 -14.63
C GLY A 394 0.53 26.28 -14.18
N SER A 395 1.18 27.44 -14.11
CA SER A 395 2.56 27.60 -13.64
C SER A 395 2.63 27.52 -12.12
N VAL A 396 3.73 26.97 -11.59
CA VAL A 396 3.92 26.82 -10.14
C VAL A 396 4.16 28.17 -9.50
N VAL A 397 3.30 28.58 -8.59
CA VAL A 397 3.42 29.80 -7.79
C VAL A 397 4.11 29.51 -6.44
N ALA A 398 3.73 28.37 -5.81
CA ALA A 398 4.29 27.97 -4.52
C ALA A 398 4.19 26.46 -4.29
N GLY A 399 5.01 25.97 -3.35
CA GLY A 399 5.02 24.57 -2.94
C GLY A 399 6.02 23.70 -3.68
N PRO A 400 6.00 22.38 -3.45
CA PRO A 400 6.99 21.44 -3.94
C PRO A 400 6.81 20.93 -5.39
N PRO A 401 5.77 21.27 -6.19
CA PRO A 401 5.64 20.73 -7.54
C PRO A 401 6.85 21.12 -8.41
N PRO A 402 7.48 20.14 -9.11
CA PRO A 402 8.70 20.39 -9.89
C PRO A 402 8.45 20.96 -11.28
N ARG A 403 7.19 21.02 -11.72
CA ARG A 403 6.79 21.44 -13.08
C ARG A 403 5.36 21.98 -13.08
N PRO A 404 4.97 22.74 -14.13
CA PRO A 404 3.60 23.20 -14.34
C PRO A 404 2.58 22.07 -14.39
N MET A 405 1.29 22.41 -14.28
CA MET A 405 0.19 21.49 -14.50
C MET A 405 0.23 20.94 -15.93
N TYR A 406 -0.13 19.65 -16.06
CA TYR A 406 -0.20 19.02 -17.38
C TYR A 406 -1.38 19.59 -18.17
N ARG A 407 -1.12 19.98 -19.43
CA ARG A 407 -2.12 20.46 -20.38
C ARG A 407 -2.45 19.35 -21.37
N TYR A 408 -3.73 19.00 -21.46
CA TYR A 408 -4.20 18.07 -22.48
C TYR A 408 -4.32 18.77 -23.83
N ARG A 409 -4.03 18.05 -24.90
CA ARG A 409 -4.44 18.46 -26.23
C ARG A 409 -5.95 18.38 -26.32
N PHE A 410 -6.58 19.33 -26.96
CA PHE A 410 -8.01 19.36 -27.12
C PHE A 410 -8.40 19.71 -28.58
N LYS A 411 -9.62 19.38 -28.95
CA LYS A 411 -10.28 19.83 -30.17
C LYS A 411 -11.73 20.16 -29.87
N VAL A 412 -12.29 21.03 -30.69
CA VAL A 412 -13.72 21.31 -30.66
C VAL A 412 -14.33 20.81 -31.96
N GLU A 413 -15.35 19.97 -31.87
CA GLU A 413 -16.02 19.35 -33.01
C GLU A 413 -17.51 19.27 -32.68
N ASP A 414 -18.36 19.71 -33.64
CA ASP A 414 -19.82 19.72 -33.48
C ASP A 414 -20.34 20.41 -32.22
N GLY A 415 -19.66 21.47 -31.76
CA GLY A 415 -20.01 22.18 -30.53
C GLY A 415 -19.65 21.48 -29.22
N TYR A 416 -18.90 20.38 -29.28
CA TYR A 416 -18.37 19.66 -28.11
C TYR A 416 -16.87 19.79 -27.99
N LEU A 417 -16.40 19.86 -26.76
CA LEU A 417 -14.99 19.83 -26.42
C LEU A 417 -14.54 18.38 -26.19
N PHE A 418 -13.40 18.02 -26.80
CA PHE A 418 -12.75 16.73 -26.63
C PHE A 418 -11.32 16.93 -26.14
N ALA A 419 -10.85 16.05 -25.23
CA ALA A 419 -9.42 15.95 -24.87
C ALA A 419 -8.81 14.65 -25.39
N GLU A 420 -7.52 14.71 -25.72
CA GLU A 420 -6.69 13.57 -26.08
C GLU A 420 -6.09 12.98 -24.79
N VAL A 421 -6.63 11.85 -24.31
CA VAL A 421 -6.24 11.15 -23.09
C VAL A 421 -5.51 9.85 -23.39
#